data_276633ee4842f66ef2a5d616c557268c
#
_entry.id   276633ee4842f66ef2a5d616c557268c
#
_cell.length_a   1.000
_cell.length_b   1.000
_cell.length_c   1.000
_cell.angle_alpha   90.00
_cell.angle_beta   90.00
_cell.angle_gamma   90.00
#
_symmetry.space_group_name_H-M   'P 1'
#
loop_
_entity.id
_entity.type
_entity.pdbx_description
1 polymer ?
#
loop_
_entity_poly.entity_id
_entity_poly.type
_entity_poly.pdbx_seq_one_letter_code
_entity_poly.pdbx_strand_id
1 'polypeptide(L)'
;MDSEIVPSVRAYNQKDDVLVGINEPLERSSLLDFWSWAFSDLCDDDIKGIFAEWMVLKLLGIPSTRRVSWANSDLITKSEVGIEVKSTSYWQSWKLIDGFGKVREIPSHPLPPDAKIAFHGLMARDSTDVSVSSDKQTFKSKLYVFAFQHEKDWHRWNAMDLSQWEFYLVPSRKLKYGSISLPSLQSLNKGPYTAVEFQEKATEAIQAISKRQTEETTS
;
A
#
# COMPACT_ATOMS: atom_id res chain seq x y z
N MET A 1 -17.94 -14.86 -16.12
CA MET A 1 -18.90 -14.23 -15.18
C MET A 1 -18.42 -12.81 -15.02
N ASP A 2 -19.13 -11.89 -15.63
CA ASP A 2 -18.88 -10.47 -15.48
C ASP A 2 -19.15 -10.13 -14.01
N SER A 3 -18.13 -9.62 -13.32
CA SER A 3 -18.31 -9.11 -11.97
C SER A 3 -19.29 -7.95 -12.07
N GLU A 4 -20.49 -8.12 -11.51
CA GLU A 4 -21.44 -7.04 -11.37
C GLU A 4 -20.75 -5.85 -10.71
N ILE A 5 -20.53 -4.83 -11.51
CA ILE A 5 -20.09 -3.51 -11.02
C ILE A 5 -21.21 -3.02 -10.13
N VAL A 6 -20.94 -2.82 -8.85
CA VAL A 6 -21.89 -2.21 -7.93
C VAL A 6 -22.42 -0.93 -8.59
N PRO A 7 -23.73 -0.83 -8.92
CA PRO A 7 -24.27 0.23 -9.80
C PRO A 7 -24.07 1.65 -9.26
N SER A 8 -23.77 1.79 -7.99
CA SER A 8 -23.64 3.09 -7.29
C SER A 8 -22.28 3.77 -7.43
N VAL A 9 -21.26 3.10 -8.01
CA VAL A 9 -19.91 3.67 -8.10
C VAL A 9 -19.53 3.92 -9.54
N ARG A 10 -19.54 5.18 -9.96
CA ARG A 10 -19.04 5.61 -11.26
C ARG A 10 -17.52 5.80 -11.18
N ALA A 11 -16.78 5.01 -11.94
CA ALA A 11 -15.33 5.22 -12.10
C ALA A 11 -15.08 6.14 -13.30
N TYR A 12 -14.24 7.15 -13.09
CA TYR A 12 -13.75 8.03 -14.15
C TYR A 12 -12.39 7.51 -14.59
N ASN A 13 -12.31 6.98 -15.81
CA ASN A 13 -11.11 6.31 -16.36
C ASN A 13 -10.52 7.03 -17.57
N GLN A 14 -11.25 8.02 -18.11
CA GLN A 14 -10.80 8.76 -19.29
C GLN A 14 -9.94 9.93 -18.82
N LYS A 15 -8.63 9.84 -19.09
CA LYS A 15 -7.67 10.86 -18.68
C LYS A 15 -7.97 12.26 -19.23
N ASP A 16 -8.69 12.32 -20.33
CA ASP A 16 -9.03 13.55 -21.05
C ASP A 16 -10.43 14.10 -20.67
N ASP A 17 -11.14 13.43 -19.73
CA ASP A 17 -12.39 13.99 -19.18
C ASP A 17 -12.08 15.33 -18.50
N VAL A 18 -12.84 16.38 -18.83
CA VAL A 18 -12.65 17.74 -18.31
C VAL A 18 -13.82 18.20 -17.47
N LEU A 19 -13.59 19.21 -16.65
CA LEU A 19 -14.67 19.87 -15.92
C LEU A 19 -15.63 20.55 -16.91
N VAL A 20 -16.93 20.37 -16.69
CA VAL A 20 -18.00 20.92 -17.53
C VAL A 20 -18.97 21.74 -16.69
N GLY A 21 -19.90 22.45 -17.36
CA GLY A 21 -20.93 23.26 -16.67
C GLY A 21 -20.58 24.73 -16.54
N ILE A 22 -19.55 25.19 -17.24
CA ILE A 22 -19.15 26.60 -17.36
C ILE A 22 -19.13 27.02 -18.83
N ASN A 23 -19.21 28.33 -19.09
CA ASN A 23 -19.31 28.86 -20.46
C ASN A 23 -17.99 28.70 -21.23
N GLU A 24 -16.85 28.80 -20.55
CA GLU A 24 -15.54 28.64 -21.17
C GLU A 24 -14.74 27.55 -20.45
N PRO A 25 -13.98 26.71 -21.19
CA PRO A 25 -13.15 25.67 -20.60
C PRO A 25 -12.07 26.28 -19.71
N LEU A 26 -11.87 25.68 -18.54
CA LEU A 26 -10.73 26.00 -17.67
C LEU A 26 -9.46 25.36 -18.22
N GLU A 27 -8.34 26.07 -18.18
CA GLU A 27 -7.04 25.48 -18.46
C GLU A 27 -6.71 24.40 -17.40
N ARG A 28 -6.06 23.33 -17.84
CA ARG A 28 -5.63 22.21 -16.98
C ARG A 28 -6.74 21.70 -16.06
N SER A 29 -7.90 21.42 -16.64
CA SER A 29 -9.08 20.93 -15.93
C SER A 29 -9.44 19.48 -16.26
N SER A 30 -8.53 18.74 -16.88
CA SER A 30 -8.71 17.33 -17.18
C SER A 30 -8.56 16.44 -15.95
N LEU A 31 -9.07 15.22 -16.02
CA LEU A 31 -8.89 14.22 -14.97
C LEU A 31 -7.39 13.87 -14.78
N LEU A 32 -6.60 13.90 -15.83
CA LEU A 32 -5.14 13.72 -15.74
C LEU A 32 -4.48 14.86 -14.94
N ASP A 33 -4.94 16.11 -15.13
CA ASP A 33 -4.43 17.25 -14.37
C ASP A 33 -4.76 17.09 -12.89
N PHE A 34 -5.99 16.63 -12.56
CA PHE A 34 -6.38 16.32 -11.19
C PHE A 34 -5.47 15.22 -10.59
N TRP A 35 -5.24 14.11 -11.29
CA TRP A 35 -4.37 13.06 -10.80
C TRP A 35 -2.93 13.55 -10.60
N SER A 36 -2.41 14.34 -11.53
CA SER A 36 -1.07 14.92 -11.42
C SER A 36 -0.96 15.86 -10.21
N TRP A 37 -2.00 16.66 -9.98
CA TRP A 37 -2.04 17.56 -8.83
C TRP A 37 -2.17 16.81 -7.49
N ALA A 38 -3.04 15.81 -7.42
CA ALA A 38 -3.39 15.13 -6.18
C ALA A 38 -2.41 14.02 -5.77
N PHE A 39 -1.77 13.33 -6.74
CA PHE A 39 -1.04 12.08 -6.51
C PHE A 39 0.40 12.10 -6.99
N SER A 40 0.99 13.25 -7.31
CA SER A 40 2.37 13.32 -7.80
C SER A 40 3.43 13.19 -6.71
N ASP A 41 3.11 13.49 -5.45
CA ASP A 41 4.05 13.37 -4.34
C ASP A 41 4.06 11.93 -3.78
N LEU A 42 4.88 11.06 -4.38
CA LEU A 42 5.03 9.67 -3.93
C LEU A 42 5.84 9.56 -2.61
N CYS A 43 6.33 10.67 -2.07
CA CYS A 43 6.96 10.72 -0.75
C CYS A 43 5.94 10.95 0.37
N ASP A 44 4.74 11.47 0.05
CA ASP A 44 3.62 11.62 0.97
C ASP A 44 3.17 10.25 1.50
N ASP A 45 2.84 10.15 2.79
CA ASP A 45 2.55 8.86 3.42
C ASP A 45 1.27 8.19 2.90
N ASP A 46 0.23 8.97 2.63
CA ASP A 46 -1.04 8.46 2.11
C ASP A 46 -0.87 8.00 0.65
N ILE A 47 -0.22 8.83 -0.17
CA ILE A 47 0.03 8.54 -1.59
C ILE A 47 0.99 7.37 -1.75
N LYS A 48 2.06 7.32 -0.95
CA LYS A 48 3.00 6.20 -0.91
C LYS A 48 2.31 4.89 -0.55
N GLY A 49 1.33 4.93 0.37
CA GLY A 49 0.51 3.78 0.71
C GLY A 49 -0.23 3.23 -0.51
N ILE A 50 -0.97 4.09 -1.20
CA ILE A 50 -1.71 3.75 -2.43
C ILE A 50 -0.77 3.25 -3.53
N PHE A 51 0.39 3.91 -3.69
CA PHE A 51 1.40 3.50 -4.66
C PHE A 51 1.96 2.10 -4.35
N ALA A 52 2.23 1.80 -3.08
CA ALA A 52 2.72 0.48 -2.67
C ALA A 52 1.67 -0.63 -2.92
N GLU A 53 0.38 -0.37 -2.64
CA GLU A 53 -0.71 -1.28 -2.99
C GLU A 53 -0.71 -1.58 -4.50
N TRP A 54 -0.64 -0.54 -5.34
CA TRP A 54 -0.60 -0.67 -6.80
C TRP A 54 0.65 -1.42 -7.28
N MET A 55 1.82 -1.13 -6.72
CA MET A 55 3.08 -1.81 -7.03
C MET A 55 3.00 -3.30 -6.72
N VAL A 56 2.53 -3.67 -5.52
CA VAL A 56 2.34 -5.07 -5.12
C VAL A 56 1.32 -5.77 -6.01
N LEU A 57 0.21 -5.12 -6.34
CA LEU A 57 -0.78 -5.63 -7.30
C LEU A 57 -0.15 -5.96 -8.65
N LYS A 58 0.71 -5.08 -9.18
CA LYS A 58 1.42 -5.28 -10.46
C LYS A 58 2.43 -6.42 -10.36
N LEU A 59 3.22 -6.47 -9.30
CA LEU A 59 4.19 -7.53 -9.06
C LEU A 59 3.53 -8.90 -8.94
N LEU A 60 2.35 -8.99 -8.34
CA LEU A 60 1.59 -10.24 -8.19
C LEU A 60 0.72 -10.60 -9.41
N GLY A 61 0.62 -9.72 -10.40
CA GLY A 61 -0.23 -9.92 -11.57
C GLY A 61 -1.72 -10.05 -11.21
N ILE A 62 -2.16 -9.41 -10.12
CA ILE A 62 -3.57 -9.42 -9.71
C ILE A 62 -4.35 -8.49 -10.65
N PRO A 63 -5.36 -8.99 -11.39
CA PRO A 63 -6.15 -8.14 -12.26
C PRO A 63 -7.04 -7.22 -11.41
N SER A 64 -6.89 -5.92 -11.60
CA SER A 64 -7.77 -4.93 -11.03
C SER A 64 -7.79 -3.68 -11.90
N THR A 65 -8.97 -3.09 -12.06
CA THR A 65 -9.16 -1.85 -12.81
C THR A 65 -9.24 -0.61 -11.92
N ARG A 66 -9.46 -0.81 -10.61
CA ARG A 66 -9.58 0.29 -9.64
C ARG A 66 -9.26 -0.18 -8.22
N ARG A 67 -8.88 0.75 -7.37
CA ARG A 67 -8.77 0.57 -5.92
C ARG A 67 -10.16 0.61 -5.27
N VAL A 68 -10.39 -0.25 -4.27
CA VAL A 68 -11.60 -0.24 -3.44
C VAL A 68 -11.21 0.15 -2.02
N SER A 69 -11.46 1.40 -1.65
CA SER A 69 -10.96 2.01 -0.41
C SER A 69 -11.52 1.40 0.88
N TRP A 70 -12.70 0.80 0.84
CA TRP A 70 -13.38 0.24 2.03
C TRP A 70 -13.47 -1.28 2.02
N ALA A 71 -12.60 -1.93 1.25
CA ALA A 71 -12.48 -3.39 1.28
C ALA A 71 -11.82 -3.85 2.59
N ASN A 72 -12.12 -5.08 3.00
CA ASN A 72 -11.50 -5.69 4.19
C ASN A 72 -10.00 -5.98 4.01
N SER A 73 -9.50 -5.97 2.79
CA SER A 73 -8.10 -6.17 2.41
C SER A 73 -7.78 -5.27 1.24
N ASP A 74 -6.55 -4.77 1.16
CA ASP A 74 -6.10 -3.93 0.05
C ASP A 74 -6.14 -4.68 -1.29
N LEU A 75 -5.78 -5.97 -1.27
CA LEU A 75 -5.81 -6.83 -2.45
C LEU A 75 -6.44 -8.19 -2.09
N ILE A 76 -7.10 -8.81 -3.08
CA ILE A 76 -7.65 -10.16 -2.97
C ILE A 76 -7.13 -11.00 -4.14
N THR A 77 -6.53 -12.14 -3.84
CA THR A 77 -6.03 -13.06 -4.86
C THR A 77 -7.17 -13.90 -5.49
N LYS A 78 -6.89 -14.58 -6.61
CA LYS A 78 -7.84 -15.53 -7.21
C LYS A 78 -8.23 -16.68 -6.28
N SER A 79 -7.37 -17.01 -5.32
CA SER A 79 -7.62 -18.05 -4.30
C SER A 79 -8.23 -17.46 -3.02
N GLU A 80 -8.83 -16.27 -3.10
CA GLU A 80 -9.52 -15.58 -1.99
C GLU A 80 -8.64 -15.28 -0.77
N VAL A 81 -7.34 -15.23 -0.95
CA VAL A 81 -6.42 -14.77 0.10
C VAL A 81 -6.39 -13.25 0.12
N GLY A 82 -6.85 -12.65 1.22
CA GLY A 82 -6.75 -11.22 1.48
C GLY A 82 -5.31 -10.83 1.84
N ILE A 83 -4.83 -9.77 1.19
CA ILE A 83 -3.50 -9.19 1.39
C ILE A 83 -3.65 -7.75 1.87
N GLU A 84 -2.96 -7.40 2.93
CA GLU A 84 -2.77 -6.04 3.42
C GLU A 84 -1.39 -5.55 3.04
N VAL A 85 -1.27 -4.36 2.49
CA VAL A 85 -0.01 -3.74 2.12
C VAL A 85 0.30 -2.59 3.06
N LYS A 86 1.47 -2.60 3.66
CA LYS A 86 1.96 -1.51 4.50
C LYS A 86 3.28 -1.01 3.95
N SER A 87 3.41 0.29 3.77
CA SER A 87 4.62 0.91 3.26
C SER A 87 5.23 1.88 4.24
N THR A 88 6.53 2.06 4.15
CA THR A 88 7.27 3.12 4.83
C THR A 88 8.56 3.42 4.08
N SER A 89 9.19 4.55 4.41
CA SER A 89 10.47 4.96 3.84
C SER A 89 11.26 5.79 4.84
N TYR A 90 12.55 5.98 4.56
CA TYR A 90 13.35 6.96 5.30
C TYR A 90 12.91 8.39 5.02
N TRP A 91 12.47 8.69 3.79
CA TRP A 91 11.99 9.98 3.37
C TRP A 91 10.47 10.04 3.43
N GLN A 92 9.96 11.17 3.91
CA GLN A 92 8.54 11.45 4.07
C GLN A 92 8.32 12.94 3.83
N SER A 93 7.25 13.33 3.14
CA SER A 93 6.98 14.71 2.74
C SER A 93 7.04 15.70 3.90
N TRP A 94 6.48 15.35 5.05
CA TRP A 94 6.48 16.23 6.24
C TRP A 94 7.88 16.50 6.80
N LYS A 95 8.91 15.71 6.43
CA LYS A 95 10.32 16.00 6.73
C LYS A 95 10.92 17.01 5.76
N LEU A 96 10.38 17.06 4.54
CA LEU A 96 10.89 17.88 3.44
C LEU A 96 10.16 19.21 3.28
N ILE A 97 8.91 19.30 3.77
CA ILE A 97 8.04 20.45 3.62
C ILE A 97 7.59 20.92 5.00
N ASP A 98 7.56 22.22 5.25
CA ASP A 98 7.01 22.77 6.49
C ASP A 98 5.47 22.93 6.41
N GLY A 99 4.85 23.33 7.53
CA GLY A 99 3.40 23.52 7.60
C GLY A 99 2.83 24.63 6.71
N PHE A 100 3.68 25.38 6.00
CA PHE A 100 3.30 26.40 5.03
C PHE A 100 3.57 25.98 3.59
N GLY A 101 3.94 24.72 3.34
CA GLY A 101 4.26 24.19 2.02
C GLY A 101 5.65 24.60 1.50
N LYS A 102 6.51 25.19 2.35
CA LYS A 102 7.85 25.57 1.96
C LYS A 102 8.81 24.39 2.12
N VAL A 103 9.62 24.15 1.09
CA VAL A 103 10.67 23.13 1.11
C VAL A 103 11.72 23.47 2.18
N ARG A 104 11.97 22.51 3.07
CA ARG A 104 13.05 22.57 4.06
C ARG A 104 14.39 22.34 3.38
N GLU A 105 15.46 22.72 4.04
CA GLU A 105 16.80 22.38 3.57
C GLU A 105 16.98 20.84 3.55
N ILE A 106 17.27 20.31 2.38
CA ILE A 106 17.51 18.87 2.19
C ILE A 106 18.93 18.60 2.69
N PRO A 107 19.10 17.60 3.59
CA PRO A 107 20.44 17.23 4.04
C PRO A 107 21.35 16.88 2.87
N SER A 108 22.54 17.44 2.84
CA SER A 108 23.57 17.15 1.83
C SER A 108 24.17 15.74 1.95
N HIS A 109 23.84 15.02 3.03
CA HIS A 109 24.32 13.67 3.32
C HIS A 109 23.16 12.70 3.48
N PRO A 110 23.37 11.40 3.19
CA PRO A 110 22.38 10.36 3.48
C PRO A 110 21.95 10.37 4.95
N LEU A 111 20.70 9.96 5.21
CA LEU A 111 20.21 9.84 6.58
C LEU A 111 21.06 8.86 7.41
N PRO A 112 21.19 9.09 8.72
CA PRO A 112 21.98 8.24 9.58
C PRO A 112 21.43 6.80 9.62
N PRO A 113 22.29 5.80 9.88
CA PRO A 113 21.90 4.40 9.88
C PRO A 113 20.91 4.02 10.99
N ASP A 114 20.81 4.81 12.05
CA ASP A 114 19.94 4.60 13.21
C ASP A 114 18.56 5.23 13.09
N ALA A 115 18.21 5.76 11.89
CA ALA A 115 16.87 6.28 11.64
C ALA A 115 15.82 5.20 11.93
N LYS A 116 14.94 5.48 12.90
CA LYS A 116 13.91 4.52 13.35
C LYS A 116 12.84 4.37 12.28
N ILE A 117 12.64 3.14 11.85
CA ILE A 117 11.61 2.77 10.87
C ILE A 117 10.62 1.82 11.55
N ALA A 118 9.33 2.08 11.36
CA ALA A 118 8.24 1.24 11.83
C ALA A 118 7.06 1.30 10.85
N PHE A 119 6.27 0.24 10.87
CA PHE A 119 4.99 0.14 10.17
C PHE A 119 3.86 0.19 11.18
N HIS A 120 2.83 0.96 10.89
CA HIS A 120 1.70 1.21 11.77
C HIS A 120 0.38 0.77 11.13
N GLY A 121 -0.72 0.79 11.90
CA GLY A 121 -2.05 0.49 11.39
C GLY A 121 -2.23 -0.94 10.91
N LEU A 122 -1.60 -1.93 11.57
CA LEU A 122 -1.70 -3.34 11.19
C LEU A 122 -3.03 -3.97 11.60
N MET A 123 -3.74 -3.36 12.53
CA MET A 123 -5.03 -3.83 13.02
C MET A 123 -6.09 -2.78 12.76
N ALA A 124 -7.28 -3.21 12.38
CA ALA A 124 -8.43 -2.35 12.15
C ALA A 124 -9.66 -2.84 12.94
N ARG A 125 -10.60 -1.92 13.18
CA ARG A 125 -11.90 -2.26 13.78
C ARG A 125 -12.71 -3.11 12.80
N ASP A 126 -13.58 -3.94 13.33
CA ASP A 126 -14.53 -4.68 12.51
C ASP A 126 -15.65 -3.74 12.04
N SER A 127 -15.64 -3.42 10.74
CA SER A 127 -16.62 -2.52 10.12
C SER A 127 -17.79 -3.25 9.46
N THR A 128 -17.83 -4.58 9.55
CA THR A 128 -18.89 -5.38 8.92
C THR A 128 -20.22 -5.29 9.64
N ASP A 129 -20.23 -4.83 10.88
CA ASP A 129 -21.47 -4.59 11.64
C ASP A 129 -21.51 -3.14 12.14
N VAL A 130 -22.20 -2.29 11.42
CA VAL A 130 -22.41 -0.87 11.76
C VAL A 130 -23.23 -0.72 13.06
N SER A 131 -23.91 -1.77 13.50
CA SER A 131 -24.79 -1.76 14.70
C SER A 131 -24.05 -2.12 15.99
N VAL A 132 -22.86 -2.72 15.89
CA VAL A 132 -22.05 -3.11 17.07
C VAL A 132 -20.72 -2.34 17.04
N SER A 133 -20.60 -1.34 17.90
CA SER A 133 -19.32 -0.67 18.15
C SER A 133 -18.38 -1.64 18.90
N SER A 134 -17.78 -2.55 18.18
CA SER A 134 -16.72 -3.40 18.73
C SER A 134 -15.43 -2.59 18.79
N ASP A 135 -14.96 -2.25 19.96
CA ASP A 135 -13.63 -1.64 20.18
C ASP A 135 -12.48 -2.62 19.90
N LYS A 136 -12.80 -3.85 19.54
CA LYS A 136 -11.82 -4.90 19.26
C LYS A 136 -11.18 -4.68 17.91
N GLN A 137 -9.88 -4.40 17.90
CA GLN A 137 -9.07 -4.36 16.69
C GLN A 137 -8.56 -5.76 16.34
N THR A 138 -8.60 -6.12 15.06
CA THR A 138 -8.14 -7.41 14.55
C THR A 138 -7.31 -7.22 13.26
N PHE A 139 -6.52 -8.25 12.92
CA PHE A 139 -5.88 -8.34 11.62
C PHE A 139 -6.92 -8.74 10.58
N LYS A 140 -7.16 -7.90 9.59
CA LYS A 140 -8.21 -8.12 8.56
C LYS A 140 -7.77 -9.08 7.47
N SER A 141 -6.52 -9.05 7.08
CA SER A 141 -5.96 -9.86 6.00
C SER A 141 -5.21 -11.08 6.52
N LYS A 142 -5.10 -12.13 5.71
CA LYS A 142 -4.34 -13.35 6.05
C LYS A 142 -2.84 -13.18 5.78
N LEU A 143 -2.47 -12.36 4.83
CA LEU A 143 -1.08 -12.03 4.47
C LEU A 143 -0.84 -10.54 4.57
N TYR A 144 0.27 -10.14 5.16
CA TYR A 144 0.77 -8.78 5.23
C TYR A 144 2.02 -8.65 4.37
N VAL A 145 2.01 -7.71 3.46
CA VAL A 145 3.16 -7.29 2.66
C VAL A 145 3.68 -5.99 3.24
N PHE A 146 4.92 -5.98 3.71
CA PHE A 146 5.59 -4.76 4.14
C PHE A 146 6.54 -4.34 3.04
N ALA A 147 6.30 -3.17 2.46
CA ALA A 147 7.11 -2.56 1.41
C ALA A 147 7.93 -1.41 2.00
N PHE A 148 9.24 -1.56 2.02
CA PHE A 148 10.17 -0.61 2.60
C PHE A 148 11.03 0.03 1.51
N GLN A 149 10.86 1.34 1.28
CA GLN A 149 11.73 2.11 0.41
C GLN A 149 12.97 2.55 1.21
N HIS A 150 14.11 1.93 0.90
CA HIS A 150 15.29 1.98 1.77
C HIS A 150 16.38 2.98 1.34
N GLU A 151 16.17 3.79 0.28
CA GLU A 151 17.15 4.78 -0.14
C GLU A 151 17.26 5.93 0.90
N LYS A 152 18.47 6.17 1.38
CA LYS A 152 18.80 7.20 2.38
C LYS A 152 19.30 8.50 1.79
N ASP A 153 19.77 8.45 0.55
CA ASP A 153 20.24 9.62 -0.16
C ASP A 153 19.09 10.23 -0.95
N TRP A 154 18.63 11.40 -0.54
CA TRP A 154 17.54 12.09 -1.24
C TRP A 154 17.82 12.34 -2.73
N HIS A 155 19.07 12.59 -3.10
CA HIS A 155 19.44 12.85 -4.50
C HIS A 155 19.35 11.61 -5.40
N ARG A 156 19.31 10.42 -4.80
CA ARG A 156 19.10 9.14 -5.49
C ARG A 156 17.70 8.58 -5.30
N TRP A 157 16.95 9.13 -4.34
CA TRP A 157 15.62 8.64 -4.00
C TRP A 157 14.69 8.66 -5.22
N ASN A 158 14.08 7.54 -5.52
CA ASN A 158 13.14 7.38 -6.63
C ASN A 158 12.11 6.30 -6.28
N ALA A 159 10.87 6.70 -6.01
CA ALA A 159 9.80 5.76 -5.68
C ALA A 159 9.50 4.75 -6.80
N MET A 160 9.79 5.11 -8.06
CA MET A 160 9.56 4.22 -9.22
C MET A 160 10.69 3.21 -9.45
N ASP A 161 11.79 3.31 -8.73
CA ASP A 161 12.91 2.37 -8.83
C ASP A 161 12.71 1.19 -7.87
N LEU A 162 12.31 0.05 -8.39
CA LEU A 162 12.06 -1.17 -7.61
C LEU A 162 13.31 -1.70 -6.91
N SER A 163 14.52 -1.34 -7.35
CA SER A 163 15.75 -1.72 -6.67
C SER A 163 15.94 -1.03 -5.32
N GLN A 164 15.20 0.04 -5.06
CA GLN A 164 15.18 0.77 -3.79
C GLN A 164 14.09 0.26 -2.82
N TRP A 165 13.40 -0.82 -3.16
CA TRP A 165 12.36 -1.41 -2.32
C TRP A 165 12.74 -2.79 -1.82
N GLU A 166 12.47 -3.01 -0.55
CA GLU A 166 12.56 -4.29 0.13
C GLU A 166 11.15 -4.76 0.53
N PHE A 167 10.89 -6.05 0.36
CA PHE A 167 9.58 -6.64 0.66
C PHE A 167 9.70 -7.70 1.76
N TYR A 168 8.71 -7.72 2.65
CA TYR A 168 8.56 -8.75 3.68
C TYR A 168 7.17 -9.35 3.59
N LEU A 169 7.05 -10.68 3.76
CA LEU A 169 5.82 -11.45 3.62
C LEU A 169 5.47 -12.11 4.93
N VAL A 170 4.54 -11.54 5.70
CA VAL A 170 4.21 -12.01 7.04
C VAL A 170 2.76 -12.47 7.12
N PRO A 171 2.48 -13.77 7.33
CA PRO A 171 1.15 -14.23 7.67
C PRO A 171 0.65 -13.57 8.97
N SER A 172 -0.61 -13.11 9.00
CA SER A 172 -1.18 -12.35 10.13
C SER A 172 -1.00 -13.06 11.48
N ARG A 173 -1.05 -14.38 11.52
CA ARG A 173 -0.83 -15.19 12.75
C ARG A 173 0.55 -15.01 13.39
N LYS A 174 1.52 -14.44 12.69
CA LYS A 174 2.86 -14.11 13.20
C LYS A 174 2.95 -12.69 13.73
N LEU A 175 1.96 -11.86 13.46
CA LEU A 175 1.85 -10.51 13.98
C LEU A 175 1.17 -10.52 15.35
N LYS A 176 1.59 -9.63 16.24
CA LYS A 176 1.09 -9.57 17.62
C LYS A 176 0.43 -8.25 17.98
N TYR A 177 0.89 -7.16 17.35
CA TYR A 177 0.54 -5.78 17.71
C TYR A 177 0.11 -4.99 16.48
N GLY A 178 -0.55 -3.86 16.72
CA GLY A 178 -0.97 -2.91 15.66
C GLY A 178 0.17 -2.15 14.97
N SER A 179 1.42 -2.39 15.36
CA SER A 179 2.62 -1.83 14.73
C SER A 179 3.80 -2.80 14.84
N ILE A 180 4.80 -2.63 13.97
CA ILE A 180 6.03 -3.42 14.00
C ILE A 180 7.21 -2.55 13.56
N SER A 181 8.31 -2.58 14.33
CA SER A 181 9.56 -1.92 13.92
C SER A 181 10.30 -2.75 12.87
N LEU A 182 11.13 -2.09 12.06
CA LEU A 182 11.93 -2.78 11.04
C LEU A 182 12.83 -3.89 11.64
N PRO A 183 13.55 -3.67 12.74
CA PRO A 183 14.33 -4.77 13.37
C PRO A 183 13.46 -5.95 13.82
N SER A 184 12.27 -5.67 14.38
CA SER A 184 11.34 -6.74 14.77
C SER A 184 10.79 -7.49 13.56
N LEU A 185 10.51 -6.79 12.46
CA LEU A 185 10.07 -7.38 11.20
C LEU A 185 11.17 -8.30 10.62
N GLN A 186 12.41 -7.84 10.59
CA GLN A 186 13.56 -8.60 10.13
C GLN A 186 13.78 -9.88 10.95
N SER A 187 13.56 -9.83 12.28
CA SER A 187 13.67 -11.00 13.15
C SER A 187 12.67 -12.13 12.85
N LEU A 188 11.62 -11.84 12.09
CA LEU A 188 10.66 -12.87 11.66
C LEU A 188 11.19 -13.75 10.51
N ASN A 189 12.33 -13.41 9.91
CA ASN A 189 12.95 -14.11 8.77
C ASN A 189 11.97 -14.34 7.60
N LYS A 190 11.26 -13.26 7.21
CA LYS A 190 10.25 -13.24 6.13
C LYS A 190 10.56 -12.17 5.07
N GLY A 191 11.80 -12.03 4.72
CA GLY A 191 12.44 -11.04 3.88
C GLY A 191 13.74 -10.56 4.53
N PRO A 192 14.39 -9.48 4.02
CA PRO A 192 13.91 -8.74 2.85
C PRO A 192 13.99 -9.54 1.56
N TYR A 193 13.05 -9.30 0.66
CA TYR A 193 13.06 -9.81 -0.71
C TYR A 193 13.17 -8.64 -1.67
N THR A 194 13.96 -8.79 -2.73
CA THR A 194 13.92 -7.91 -3.90
C THR A 194 12.58 -8.05 -4.63
N ALA A 195 12.26 -7.14 -5.55
CA ALA A 195 11.03 -7.22 -6.33
C ALA A 195 10.91 -8.55 -7.14
N VAL A 196 12.04 -9.08 -7.61
CA VAL A 196 12.09 -10.35 -8.35
C VAL A 196 11.80 -11.54 -7.42
N GLU A 197 12.52 -11.63 -6.29
CA GLU A 197 12.31 -12.67 -5.29
C GLU A 197 10.91 -12.61 -4.67
N PHE A 198 10.37 -11.41 -4.50
CA PHE A 198 9.04 -11.18 -3.95
C PHE A 198 7.95 -11.90 -4.75
N GLN A 199 8.00 -11.87 -6.09
CA GLN A 199 6.99 -12.52 -6.94
C GLN A 199 6.90 -14.03 -6.67
N GLU A 200 8.05 -14.69 -6.57
CA GLU A 200 8.12 -16.13 -6.27
C GLU A 200 7.64 -16.40 -4.83
N LYS A 201 8.22 -15.70 -3.86
CA LYS A 201 7.95 -15.93 -2.43
C LYS A 201 6.52 -15.57 -2.02
N ALA A 202 5.91 -14.58 -2.64
CA ALA A 202 4.52 -14.26 -2.43
C ALA A 202 3.59 -15.35 -2.98
N THR A 203 3.91 -15.89 -4.16
CA THR A 203 3.15 -17.01 -4.72
C THR A 203 3.18 -18.22 -3.79
N GLU A 204 4.35 -18.60 -3.27
CA GLU A 204 4.51 -19.68 -2.29
C GLU A 204 3.68 -19.42 -1.01
N ALA A 205 3.75 -18.20 -0.48
CA ALA A 205 3.02 -17.81 0.73
C ALA A 205 1.51 -17.86 0.54
N ILE A 206 1.01 -17.34 -0.59
CA ILE A 206 -0.41 -17.36 -0.94
C ILE A 206 -0.92 -18.78 -1.07
N GLN A 207 -0.20 -19.67 -1.76
CA GLN A 207 -0.56 -21.09 -1.90
C GLN A 207 -0.62 -21.80 -0.56
N ALA A 208 0.36 -21.55 0.32
CA ALA A 208 0.40 -22.14 1.65
C ALA A 208 -0.76 -21.67 2.56
N ILE A 209 -1.21 -20.42 2.41
CA ILE A 209 -2.37 -19.88 3.14
C ILE A 209 -3.66 -20.47 2.57
N SER A 210 -3.84 -20.48 1.25
CA SER A 210 -5.02 -21.02 0.58
C SER A 210 -5.26 -22.49 0.94
N LYS A 211 -4.21 -23.32 0.92
CA LYS A 211 -4.30 -24.74 1.31
C LYS A 211 -4.84 -24.91 2.72
N ARG A 212 -4.36 -24.13 3.68
CA ARG A 212 -4.83 -24.19 5.08
C ARG A 212 -6.29 -23.76 5.22
N GLN A 213 -6.71 -22.71 4.50
CA GLN A 213 -8.11 -22.28 4.51
C GLN A 213 -9.04 -23.42 4.07
N THR A 214 -8.63 -24.16 3.03
CA THR A 214 -9.41 -25.33 2.54
C THR A 214 -9.47 -26.44 3.59
N GLU A 215 -8.38 -26.75 4.28
CA GLU A 215 -8.31 -27.76 5.32
C GLU A 215 -9.19 -27.39 6.55
N GLU A 216 -9.18 -26.12 6.96
CA GLU A 216 -10.00 -25.59 8.08
C GLU A 216 -11.52 -25.61 7.76
N THR A 217 -11.91 -25.48 6.49
CA THR A 217 -13.33 -25.49 6.09
C THR A 217 -13.89 -26.90 5.96
N THR A 218 -13.01 -27.91 5.84
CA THR A 218 -13.40 -29.32 5.62
C THR A 218 -13.40 -30.14 6.93
N SER A 219 -12.95 -29.55 8.03
CA SER A 219 -12.89 -30.14 9.38
C SER A 219 -14.02 -29.65 10.26
#